data_a85ef5d1ce466a48a9c72210b9aad4bf
#
_entry.id   a85ef5d1ce466a48a9c72210b9aad4bf
#
_cell.length_a   1.000
_cell.length_b   1.000
_cell.length_c   1.000
_cell.angle_alpha   90.00
_cell.angle_beta   90.00
_cell.angle_gamma   90.00
#
_symmetry.space_group_name_H-M   'P 1'
#
loop_
_entity.id
_entity.type
_entity.pdbx_description
1 polymer ?
#
loop_
_entity_poly.entity_id
_entity_poly.type
_entity_poly.pdbx_seq_one_letter_code
_entity_poly.pdbx_strand_id
1 'polypeptide(L)'
;GIHAFWESRLPELFADDYDYLVGTATYRYSVLDVAWKAVEGSFNALDSVLDFDKQLSEQYEQDKHYSYEKRGKKTIKQKSAEFSEAYHKMLNGMVERRLRLSITTVGDLWFSAWLDAGQPVLEGMQESENPFVEEIKIDHKITSDDARGHTH
;
A
#
# COMPACT_ATOMS: atom_id res chain seq x y z
N GLY A 1 7.23 -8.09 -9.21
CA GLY A 1 6.96 -6.99 -10.12
C GLY A 1 7.03 -5.65 -9.39
N ILE A 2 6.84 -4.54 -10.11
CA ILE A 2 6.93 -3.16 -9.58
C ILE A 2 5.97 -2.92 -8.41
N HIS A 3 4.79 -3.52 -8.43
CA HIS A 3 3.79 -3.46 -7.37
C HIS A 3 4.36 -3.92 -6.01
N ALA A 4 4.84 -5.15 -5.91
CA ALA A 4 5.43 -5.65 -4.67
C ALA A 4 6.71 -4.88 -4.27
N PHE A 5 7.43 -4.34 -5.23
CA PHE A 5 8.58 -3.49 -4.98
C PHE A 5 8.16 -2.20 -4.25
N TRP A 6 7.11 -1.54 -4.73
CA TRP A 6 6.57 -0.33 -4.14
C TRP A 6 5.89 -0.54 -2.79
N GLU A 7 5.03 -1.56 -2.69
CA GLU A 7 4.18 -1.74 -1.53
C GLU A 7 4.86 -2.50 -0.39
N SER A 8 5.90 -3.26 -0.69
CA SER A 8 6.57 -4.07 0.33
C SER A 8 8.04 -3.69 0.49
N ARG A 9 8.83 -3.76 -0.59
CA ARG A 9 10.28 -3.64 -0.47
C ARG A 9 10.75 -2.23 -0.10
N LEU A 10 10.19 -1.19 -0.72
CA LEU A 10 10.57 0.18 -0.39
C LEU A 10 10.17 0.57 1.03
N PRO A 11 8.92 0.31 1.48
CA PRO A 11 8.57 0.54 2.89
C PRO A 11 9.40 -0.28 3.86
N GLU A 12 9.68 -1.55 3.57
CA GLU A 12 10.53 -2.40 4.42
C GLU A 12 11.91 -1.79 4.67
N LEU A 13 12.48 -1.11 3.68
CA LEU A 13 13.83 -0.56 3.78
C LEU A 13 13.87 0.87 4.33
N PHE A 14 12.83 1.67 4.09
CA PHE A 14 12.91 3.12 4.28
C PHE A 14 11.78 3.70 5.14
N ALA A 15 10.74 2.93 5.50
CA ALA A 15 9.58 3.47 6.21
C ALA A 15 9.92 4.03 7.60
N ASP A 16 10.95 3.51 8.26
CA ASP A 16 11.39 4.01 9.58
C ASP A 16 11.99 5.43 9.50
N ASP A 17 12.43 5.85 8.31
CA ASP A 17 13.00 7.18 8.08
C ASP A 17 11.95 8.22 7.66
N TYR A 18 10.68 7.82 7.45
CA TYR A 18 9.62 8.71 6.98
C TYR A 18 8.94 9.46 8.14
N ASP A 19 8.57 10.71 7.88
CA ASP A 19 7.73 11.48 8.78
C ASP A 19 6.25 11.22 8.53
N TYR A 20 5.58 10.53 9.44
CA TYR A 20 4.15 10.22 9.38
C TYR A 20 3.24 11.24 10.07
N LEU A 21 3.79 12.30 10.64
CA LEU A 21 3.00 13.34 11.29
C LEU A 21 2.35 14.25 10.23
N VAL A 22 1.09 13.99 9.93
CA VAL A 22 0.34 14.66 8.84
C VAL A 22 -0.60 15.79 9.29
N GLY A 23 -0.71 16.02 10.60
CA GLY A 23 -1.58 17.06 11.16
C GLY A 23 -2.99 16.53 11.48
N THR A 24 -3.96 17.45 11.57
CA THR A 24 -5.34 17.15 11.97
C THR A 24 -6.22 16.77 10.78
N ALA A 25 -7.18 15.88 11.02
CA ALA A 25 -8.17 15.51 10.03
C ALA A 25 -9.12 16.67 9.67
N THR A 26 -9.55 16.70 8.43
CA THR A 26 -10.45 17.72 7.88
C THR A 26 -11.71 17.08 7.32
N TYR A 27 -12.87 17.70 7.55
CA TYR A 27 -14.14 17.24 6.99
C TYR A 27 -14.12 17.25 5.45
N ARG A 28 -14.60 16.17 4.84
CA ARG A 28 -14.71 16.00 3.39
C ARG A 28 -16.15 15.81 2.98
N TYR A 29 -16.64 16.73 2.19
CA TYR A 29 -18.02 16.75 1.70
C TYR A 29 -18.35 15.58 0.77
N SER A 30 -17.39 15.13 -0.01
CA SER A 30 -17.58 14.10 -1.03
C SER A 30 -16.49 13.04 -0.91
N VAL A 31 -16.86 11.87 -0.45
CA VAL A 31 -16.00 10.68 -0.43
C VAL A 31 -15.54 10.31 -1.84
N LEU A 32 -16.44 10.45 -2.81
CA LEU A 32 -16.15 10.13 -4.22
C LEU A 32 -15.05 11.03 -4.79
N ASP A 33 -15.11 12.35 -4.51
CA ASP A 33 -14.08 13.27 -4.97
C ASP A 33 -12.73 13.01 -4.34
N VAL A 34 -12.71 12.61 -3.05
CA VAL A 34 -11.49 12.21 -2.36
C VAL A 34 -10.88 10.97 -3.01
N ALA A 35 -11.71 9.96 -3.30
CA ALA A 35 -11.27 8.74 -3.97
C ALA A 35 -10.72 9.02 -5.38
N TRP A 36 -11.43 9.81 -6.18
CA TRP A 36 -10.98 10.17 -7.52
C TRP A 36 -9.68 10.96 -7.53
N LYS A 37 -9.50 11.92 -6.63
CA LYS A 37 -8.22 12.65 -6.48
C LYS A 37 -7.05 11.73 -6.15
N ALA A 38 -7.29 10.71 -5.31
CA ALA A 38 -6.26 9.71 -5.01
C ALA A 38 -5.89 8.86 -6.23
N VAL A 39 -6.90 8.44 -7.02
CA VAL A 39 -6.71 7.69 -8.28
C VAL A 39 -5.97 8.53 -9.31
N GLU A 40 -6.42 9.75 -9.58
CA GLU A 40 -5.75 10.66 -10.51
C GLU A 40 -4.31 10.94 -10.12
N GLY A 41 -4.08 11.22 -8.83
CA GLY A 41 -2.73 11.43 -8.32
C GLY A 41 -1.83 10.22 -8.51
N SER A 42 -2.36 8.99 -8.36
CA SER A 42 -1.62 7.75 -8.59
C SER A 42 -1.36 7.52 -10.07
N PHE A 43 -2.35 7.77 -10.92
CA PHE A 43 -2.23 7.68 -12.37
C PHE A 43 -1.16 8.63 -12.91
N ASN A 44 -1.16 9.89 -12.47
CA ASN A 44 -0.19 10.90 -12.89
C ASN A 44 1.26 10.59 -12.45
N ALA A 45 1.44 9.73 -11.44
CA ALA A 45 2.76 9.29 -11.00
C ALA A 45 3.27 8.05 -11.75
N LEU A 46 2.40 7.34 -12.46
CA LEU A 46 2.69 6.02 -13.02
C LEU A 46 3.87 6.04 -14.00
N ASP A 47 3.89 7.01 -14.91
CA ASP A 47 4.96 7.12 -15.92
C ASP A 47 6.33 7.27 -15.25
N SER A 48 6.44 8.15 -14.24
CA SER A 48 7.69 8.34 -13.50
C SER A 48 8.12 7.06 -12.78
N VAL A 49 7.17 6.33 -12.19
CA VAL A 49 7.44 5.06 -11.49
C VAL A 49 8.02 4.01 -12.45
N LEU A 50 7.44 3.87 -13.62
CA LEU A 50 7.86 2.89 -14.62
C LEU A 50 9.16 3.30 -15.32
N ASP A 51 9.29 4.57 -15.68
CA ASP A 51 10.47 5.09 -16.37
C ASP A 51 11.70 5.02 -15.50
N PHE A 52 11.59 5.33 -14.20
CA PHE A 52 12.73 5.23 -13.28
C PHE A 52 13.18 3.79 -13.06
N ASP A 53 12.25 2.82 -12.93
CA ASP A 53 12.62 1.40 -12.84
C ASP A 53 13.32 0.93 -14.12
N LYS A 54 12.84 1.37 -15.29
CA LYS A 54 13.43 1.06 -16.58
C LYS A 54 14.84 1.65 -16.71
N GLN A 55 14.98 2.97 -16.50
CA GLN A 55 16.26 3.67 -16.60
C GLN A 55 17.31 3.05 -15.67
N LEU A 56 16.92 2.76 -14.43
CA LEU A 56 17.84 2.16 -13.48
C LEU A 56 18.17 0.72 -13.84
N SER A 57 17.21 -0.04 -14.36
CA SER A 57 17.43 -1.41 -14.83
C SER A 57 18.39 -1.47 -16.03
N GLU A 58 18.46 -0.44 -16.87
CA GLU A 58 19.40 -0.33 -17.98
C GLU A 58 20.83 0.03 -17.52
N GLN A 59 20.97 0.68 -16.36
CA GLN A 59 22.25 1.10 -15.80
C GLN A 59 22.92 0.04 -14.92
N TYR A 60 22.14 -0.82 -14.30
CA TYR A 60 22.63 -1.85 -13.40
C TYR A 60 22.93 -3.15 -14.15
N GLU A 61 24.00 -3.85 -13.77
CA GLU A 61 24.26 -5.22 -14.19
C GLU A 61 23.15 -6.14 -13.68
N GLN A 62 22.73 -7.13 -14.48
CA GLN A 62 21.58 -7.98 -14.17
C GLN A 62 21.68 -8.73 -12.83
N ASP A 63 22.88 -9.12 -12.43
CA ASP A 63 23.16 -9.80 -11.18
C ASP A 63 23.01 -8.88 -9.95
N LYS A 64 23.08 -7.56 -10.13
CA LYS A 64 22.90 -6.56 -9.07
C LYS A 64 21.47 -6.09 -8.88
N HIS A 65 20.55 -6.44 -9.80
CA HIS A 65 19.15 -6.05 -9.69
C HIS A 65 18.44 -6.73 -8.52
N TYR A 66 18.83 -7.97 -8.18
CA TYR A 66 18.12 -8.81 -7.25
C TYR A 66 19.04 -9.39 -6.19
N SER A 67 18.50 -9.55 -5.00
CA SER A 67 19.08 -10.34 -3.92
C SER A 67 18.17 -11.51 -3.56
N TYR A 68 18.77 -12.53 -2.92
CA TYR A 68 18.05 -13.67 -2.38
C TYR A 68 18.10 -13.59 -0.86
N GLU A 69 16.96 -13.38 -0.24
CA GLU A 69 16.87 -13.23 1.20
C GLU A 69 16.07 -14.36 1.82
N LYS A 70 16.51 -14.81 2.99
CA LYS A 70 15.87 -15.88 3.72
C LYS A 70 14.78 -15.32 4.62
N ARG A 71 13.51 -15.69 4.36
CA ARG A 71 12.36 -15.37 5.21
C ARG A 71 11.79 -16.65 5.82
N GLY A 72 12.13 -16.92 7.06
CA GLY A 72 11.81 -18.17 7.72
C GLY A 72 12.40 -19.38 6.98
N LYS A 73 11.54 -20.27 6.47
CA LYS A 73 11.95 -21.48 5.72
C LYS A 73 12.06 -21.27 4.20
N LYS A 74 11.71 -20.08 3.70
CA LYS A 74 11.70 -19.78 2.26
C LYS A 74 12.82 -18.80 1.90
N THR A 75 13.42 -19.00 0.73
CA THR A 75 14.29 -18.01 0.10
C THR A 75 13.46 -17.27 -0.93
N ILE A 76 13.41 -15.95 -0.83
CA ILE A 76 12.69 -15.07 -1.76
C ILE A 76 13.68 -14.27 -2.59
N LYS A 77 13.33 -14.10 -3.87
CA LYS A 77 14.03 -13.20 -4.78
C LYS A 77 13.34 -11.84 -4.74
N GLN A 78 14.09 -10.79 -4.42
CA GLN A 78 13.57 -9.42 -4.38
C GLN A 78 14.60 -8.43 -4.92
N LYS A 79 14.20 -7.18 -5.18
CA LYS A 79 15.13 -6.12 -5.59
C LYS A 79 16.21 -5.96 -4.51
N SER A 80 17.47 -5.86 -4.93
CA SER A 80 18.61 -5.67 -4.02
C SER A 80 18.47 -4.36 -3.24
N ALA A 81 19.10 -4.27 -2.08
CA ALA A 81 19.10 -3.05 -1.27
C ALA A 81 19.71 -1.87 -2.04
N GLU A 82 20.83 -2.10 -2.74
CA GLU A 82 21.52 -1.09 -3.56
C GLU A 82 20.62 -0.55 -4.68
N PHE A 83 19.98 -1.44 -5.45
CA PHE A 83 19.02 -1.04 -6.48
C PHE A 83 17.84 -0.27 -5.88
N SER A 84 17.33 -0.74 -4.74
CA SER A 84 16.18 -0.12 -4.05
C SER A 84 16.52 1.28 -3.55
N GLU A 85 17.73 1.49 -3.03
CA GLU A 85 18.19 2.80 -2.57
C GLU A 85 18.33 3.78 -3.75
N ALA A 86 18.96 3.35 -4.85
CA ALA A 86 19.09 4.18 -6.04
C ALA A 86 17.71 4.56 -6.61
N TYR A 87 16.79 3.61 -6.69
CA TYR A 87 15.44 3.86 -7.16
C TYR A 87 14.67 4.80 -6.22
N HIS A 88 14.78 4.60 -4.91
CA HIS A 88 14.16 5.45 -3.90
C HIS A 88 14.65 6.91 -3.99
N LYS A 89 15.95 7.11 -4.26
CA LYS A 89 16.52 8.44 -4.54
C LYS A 89 15.94 9.07 -5.79
N MET A 90 15.77 8.32 -6.88
CA MET A 90 15.14 8.82 -8.11
C MET A 90 13.68 9.25 -7.89
N LEU A 91 12.95 8.52 -7.06
CA LEU A 91 11.58 8.85 -6.67
C LEU A 91 11.46 10.13 -5.84
N ASN A 92 12.55 10.62 -5.28
CA ASN A 92 12.63 11.89 -4.56
C ASN A 92 11.51 12.07 -3.52
N GLY A 93 11.39 11.14 -2.58
CA GLY A 93 10.40 11.14 -1.50
C GLY A 93 8.96 10.80 -1.94
N MET A 94 8.75 10.29 -3.15
CA MET A 94 7.40 9.99 -3.65
C MET A 94 6.69 8.93 -2.78
N VAL A 95 7.40 7.89 -2.31
CA VAL A 95 6.82 6.84 -1.48
C VAL A 95 6.29 7.44 -0.17
N GLU A 96 7.10 8.22 0.52
CA GLU A 96 6.71 8.91 1.75
C GLU A 96 5.48 9.80 1.52
N ARG A 97 5.51 10.66 0.48
CA ARG A 97 4.37 11.53 0.15
C ARG A 97 3.08 10.74 -0.10
N ARG A 98 3.16 9.56 -0.72
CA ARG A 98 1.99 8.69 -0.94
C ARG A 98 1.47 8.07 0.35
N LEU A 99 2.35 7.62 1.23
CA LEU A 99 1.98 7.11 2.55
C LEU A 99 1.34 8.20 3.41
N ARG A 100 1.93 9.38 3.46
CA ARG A 100 1.37 10.55 4.16
C ARG A 100 -0.01 10.93 3.64
N LEU A 101 -0.18 10.94 2.31
CA LEU A 101 -1.50 11.19 1.69
C LEU A 101 -2.53 10.13 2.08
N SER A 102 -2.12 8.86 2.13
CA SER A 102 -3.01 7.77 2.57
C SER A 102 -3.46 7.96 4.01
N ILE A 103 -2.55 8.29 4.93
CA ILE A 103 -2.87 8.56 6.34
C ILE A 103 -3.85 9.73 6.44
N THR A 104 -3.57 10.86 5.77
CA THR A 104 -4.46 12.03 5.75
C THR A 104 -5.83 11.67 5.21
N THR A 105 -5.88 10.96 4.08
CA THR A 105 -7.13 10.58 3.43
C THR A 105 -8.00 9.70 4.34
N VAL A 106 -7.41 8.69 4.95
CA VAL A 106 -8.13 7.80 5.89
C VAL A 106 -8.63 8.58 7.10
N GLY A 107 -7.78 9.42 7.69
CA GLY A 107 -8.15 10.27 8.82
C GLY A 107 -9.31 11.22 8.48
N ASP A 108 -9.24 11.89 7.34
CA ASP A 108 -10.28 12.79 6.86
C ASP A 108 -11.62 12.06 6.64
N LEU A 109 -11.59 10.87 6.04
CA LEU A 109 -12.81 10.09 5.79
C LEU A 109 -13.42 9.57 7.09
N TRP A 110 -12.63 9.09 8.04
CA TRP A 110 -13.13 8.66 9.34
C TRP A 110 -13.70 9.82 10.14
N PHE A 111 -13.01 10.96 10.15
CA PHE A 111 -13.50 12.17 10.80
C PHE A 111 -14.83 12.65 10.20
N SER A 112 -14.93 12.64 8.87
CA SER A 112 -16.16 13.01 8.17
C SER A 112 -17.32 12.07 8.52
N ALA A 113 -17.09 10.76 8.48
CA ALA A 113 -18.09 9.77 8.84
C ALA A 113 -18.57 9.91 10.29
N TRP A 114 -17.66 10.22 11.22
CA TRP A 114 -17.99 10.46 12.62
C TRP A 114 -18.83 11.72 12.79
N LEU A 115 -18.53 12.81 12.07
CA LEU A 115 -19.33 14.03 12.06
C LEU A 115 -20.72 13.81 11.48
N ASP A 116 -20.81 13.13 10.34
CA ASP A 116 -22.06 12.83 9.66
C ASP A 116 -22.97 11.91 10.50
N ALA A 117 -22.38 11.04 11.32
CA ALA A 117 -23.10 10.21 12.29
C ALA A 117 -23.58 10.97 13.55
N GLY A 118 -23.34 12.28 13.64
CA GLY A 118 -23.75 13.09 14.79
C GLY A 118 -22.78 13.02 15.97
N GLN A 119 -21.52 12.71 15.74
CA GLN A 119 -20.45 12.68 16.75
C GLN A 119 -20.74 11.71 17.90
N PRO A 120 -21.02 10.44 17.62
CA PRO A 120 -21.31 9.47 18.68
C PRO A 120 -20.12 9.34 19.63
N VAL A 121 -20.46 9.09 20.92
CA VAL A 121 -19.44 8.79 21.94
C VAL A 121 -18.88 7.40 21.64
N LEU A 122 -17.58 7.31 21.40
CA LEU A 122 -16.91 6.05 21.02
C LEU A 122 -16.41 5.26 22.24
N GLU A 123 -16.39 5.87 23.43
CA GLU A 123 -16.02 5.21 24.68
C GLU A 123 -17.01 4.06 24.97
N GLY A 124 -16.48 2.88 25.23
CA GLY A 124 -17.28 1.67 25.50
C GLY A 124 -17.82 0.91 24.27
N MET A 125 -17.63 1.42 23.04
CA MET A 125 -18.02 0.69 21.83
C MET A 125 -17.19 -0.58 21.57
N GLN A 126 -16.05 -0.73 22.22
CA GLN A 126 -15.20 -1.93 22.11
C GLN A 126 -15.76 -3.13 22.88
N GLU A 127 -16.71 -2.91 23.79
CA GLU A 127 -17.33 -3.97 24.59
C GLU A 127 -18.65 -4.50 24.01
N SER A 128 -19.23 -3.84 23.01
CA SER A 128 -20.40 -4.35 22.33
C SER A 128 -20.01 -5.46 21.36
N GLU A 129 -20.47 -6.68 21.60
CA GLU A 129 -20.42 -7.76 20.61
C GLU A 129 -20.97 -7.21 19.29
N ASN A 130 -20.14 -7.17 18.26
CA ASN A 130 -20.55 -6.67 16.95
C ASN A 130 -21.56 -7.66 16.37
N PRO A 131 -22.88 -7.35 16.30
CA PRO A 131 -23.87 -8.28 15.81
C PRO A 131 -23.69 -8.67 14.33
N PHE A 132 -22.80 -8.00 13.61
CA PHE A 132 -22.48 -8.29 12.22
C PHE A 132 -21.30 -9.28 12.03
N VAL A 133 -20.60 -9.69 13.10
CA VAL A 133 -19.47 -10.64 12.99
C VAL A 133 -19.95 -12.09 12.83
N GLU A 134 -21.18 -12.42 13.19
CA GLU A 134 -21.70 -13.79 13.05
C GLU A 134 -22.07 -14.17 11.60
N GLU A 135 -22.31 -13.22 10.71
CA GLU A 135 -22.75 -13.52 9.32
C GLU A 135 -21.63 -13.68 8.30
N ILE A 136 -20.37 -13.36 8.63
CA ILE A 136 -19.23 -13.59 7.72
C ILE A 136 -18.50 -14.86 8.13
N LYS A 137 -19.17 -16.00 8.19
CA LYS A 137 -18.53 -17.29 7.95
C LYS A 137 -18.30 -17.43 6.46
N ILE A 138 -17.24 -16.82 5.96
CA ILE A 138 -16.73 -17.14 4.62
C ILE A 138 -16.32 -18.60 4.67
N ASP A 139 -17.13 -19.44 4.04
CA ASP A 139 -16.86 -20.86 3.86
C ASP A 139 -15.65 -21.01 2.93
N HIS A 140 -14.45 -20.98 3.48
CA HIS A 140 -13.20 -21.24 2.77
C HIS A 140 -13.06 -22.72 2.42
N LYS A 141 -14.07 -23.27 1.75
CA LYS A 141 -13.97 -24.53 1.03
C LYS A 141 -13.75 -24.27 -0.45
N ILE A 142 -12.69 -23.53 -0.79
CA ILE A 142 -12.09 -23.66 -2.10
C ILE A 142 -11.18 -24.88 -2.02
N THR A 143 -11.73 -26.03 -2.35
CA THR A 143 -10.96 -27.24 -2.55
C THR A 143 -10.02 -27.03 -3.75
N SER A 144 -8.76 -27.40 -3.56
CA SER A 144 -7.63 -27.28 -4.48
C SER A 144 -7.75 -28.16 -5.75
N ASP A 145 -8.95 -28.53 -6.18
CA ASP A 145 -9.15 -29.47 -7.27
C ASP A 145 -9.55 -28.86 -8.63
N ASP A 146 -9.81 -27.54 -8.70
CA ASP A 146 -10.25 -26.93 -9.97
C ASP A 146 -9.14 -26.26 -10.82
N ALA A 147 -7.87 -26.48 -10.48
CA ALA A 147 -6.73 -25.91 -11.22
C ALA A 147 -6.04 -26.89 -12.18
N ARG A 148 -6.70 -27.96 -12.60
CA ARG A 148 -6.16 -28.87 -13.63
C ARG A 148 -7.17 -29.10 -14.74
N GLY A 149 -7.02 -28.35 -15.82
CA GLY A 149 -7.71 -28.68 -17.06
C GLY A 149 -7.79 -27.53 -18.04
N HIS A 150 -6.73 -27.30 -18.78
CA HIS A 150 -6.78 -26.93 -20.20
C HIS A 150 -5.38 -27.01 -20.80
N THR A 151 -5.04 -28.27 -21.19
CA THR A 151 -4.14 -28.50 -22.31
C THR A 151 -5.02 -28.61 -23.55
N HIS A 152 -4.87 -27.69 -24.48
CA HIS A 152 -4.88 -27.92 -25.94
C HIS A 152 -4.33 -26.67 -26.61
#